data_65bcec196bac2708ec441b191848d7cb
#
_entry.id   65bcec196bac2708ec441b191848d7cb
#
_cell.length_a   1.000
_cell.length_b   1.000
_cell.length_c   1.000
_cell.angle_alpha   90.00
_cell.angle_beta   90.00
_cell.angle_gamma   90.00
#
_symmetry.space_group_name_H-M   'P 1'
#
loop_
_entity.id
_entity.type
_entity.pdbx_description
1 polymer ?
#
loop_
_entity_poly.entity_id
_entity_poly.type
_entity_poly.pdbx_seq_one_letter_code
_entity_poly.pdbx_strand_id
1 'polypeptide(L)' 'MADFFVYVITYQNLSGTMMTYMDAFRLHKDAETVAKQLRACEYEHVEVRKMRLV' A
#
# COMPACT_ATOMS: atom_id res chain seq x y z
N MET A 1 19.18 -18.25 -3.15
CA MET A 1 19.12 -16.89 -2.62
C MET A 1 17.69 -16.43 -2.52
N ALA A 2 17.30 -15.91 -1.38
CA ALA A 2 15.92 -15.47 -1.19
C ALA A 2 15.72 -14.06 -1.73
N ASP A 3 14.65 -13.87 -2.47
CA ASP A 3 14.24 -12.53 -2.87
C ASP A 3 13.45 -11.91 -1.75
N PHE A 4 13.70 -10.65 -1.50
CA PHE A 4 12.96 -9.89 -0.51
C PHE A 4 11.96 -8.99 -1.20
N PHE A 5 10.72 -9.08 -0.75
CA PHE A 5 9.64 -8.27 -1.26
C PHE A 5 8.96 -7.54 -0.12
N VAL A 6 8.47 -6.37 -0.42
CA VAL A 6 7.58 -5.66 0.48
C VAL A 6 6.34 -5.26 -0.30
N TYR A 7 5.28 -5.00 0.42
CA TYR A 7 4.04 -4.50 -0.16
C TYR A 7 3.87 -3.06 0.27
N VAL A 8 3.74 -2.19 -0.69
CA VAL A 8 3.60 -0.75 -0.48
C VAL A 8 2.22 -0.34 -0.94
N ILE A 9 1.58 0.52 -0.19
CA ILE A 9 0.24 0.99 -0.51
C ILE A 9 0.33 2.39 -1.08
N THR A 10 -0.26 2.59 -2.25
CA THR A 10 -0.40 3.92 -2.84
C THR A 10 -1.88 4.26 -2.89
N TYR A 11 -2.18 5.53 -2.73
CA TYR A 11 -3.56 5.99 -2.73
C TYR A 11 -3.61 7.46 -3.14
N GLN A 12 -4.78 7.91 -3.52
CA GLN A 12 -5.01 9.30 -3.86
C GLN A 12 -5.72 9.97 -2.70
N ASN A 13 -5.15 11.07 -2.20
CA ASN A 13 -5.76 11.79 -1.10
C ASN A 13 -6.92 12.66 -1.59
N LEU A 14 -7.57 13.35 -0.65
CA LEU A 14 -8.74 14.17 -0.98
C LEU A 14 -8.43 15.34 -1.91
N SER A 15 -7.18 15.78 -1.94
CA SER A 15 -6.76 16.84 -2.88
C SER A 15 -6.43 16.31 -4.27
N GLY A 16 -6.48 15.00 -4.47
CA GLY A 16 -6.15 14.40 -5.75
C GLY A 16 -4.67 14.06 -5.91
N THR A 17 -3.87 14.22 -4.87
CA THR A 17 -2.45 13.91 -4.92
C THR A 17 -2.21 12.44 -4.59
N MET A 18 -1.38 11.78 -5.40
CA MET A 18 -1.01 10.39 -5.11
C MET A 18 -0.03 10.35 -3.95
N MET A 19 -0.33 9.50 -3.00
CA MET A 19 0.46 9.36 -1.78
C MET A 19 0.91 7.92 -1.62
N THR A 20 2.02 7.73 -0.93
CA THR A 20 2.48 6.42 -0.55
C THR A 20 2.32 6.30 0.96
N TYR A 21 1.70 5.21 1.41
CA TYR A 21 1.54 4.97 2.83
C TYR A 21 2.93 4.85 3.47
N MET A 22 3.06 5.36 4.69
CA MET A 22 4.37 5.49 5.35
C MET A 22 5.04 4.16 5.66
N ASP A 23 4.27 3.10 5.83
CA ASP A 23 4.81 1.79 6.17
C ASP A 23 4.79 0.85 4.98
N ALA A 24 5.80 0.01 4.89
CA ALA A 24 5.81 -1.11 3.97
C ALA A 24 5.53 -2.38 4.76
N PHE A 25 4.89 -3.36 4.12
CA PHE A 25 4.45 -4.58 4.78
C PHE A 25 5.13 -5.78 4.16
N ARG A 26 5.51 -6.74 4.98
CA ARG A 26 6.12 -7.97 4.47
C ARG A 26 5.06 -8.99 4.05
N LEU A 27 3.87 -8.91 4.63
CA LEU A 27 2.78 -9.83 4.33
C LEU A 27 1.71 -9.11 3.54
N HIS A 28 1.28 -9.76 2.47
CA HIS A 28 0.23 -9.19 1.62
C HIS A 28 -1.06 -8.94 2.41
N LYS A 29 -1.42 -9.85 3.30
CA LYS A 29 -2.67 -9.70 4.06
C LYS A 29 -2.63 -8.47 4.97
N ASP A 30 -1.46 -8.13 5.51
CA ASP A 30 -1.32 -6.93 6.35
C ASP A 30 -1.51 -5.67 5.53
N ALA A 31 -0.92 -5.63 4.34
CA ALA A 31 -1.11 -4.52 3.43
C ALA A 31 -2.58 -4.40 3.01
N GLU A 32 -3.23 -5.53 2.73
CA GLU A 32 -4.64 -5.53 2.35
C GLU A 32 -5.53 -5.02 3.48
N THR A 33 -5.20 -5.34 4.72
CA THR A 33 -5.96 -4.85 5.87
C THR A 33 -5.91 -3.33 5.93
N VAL A 34 -4.73 -2.76 5.76
CA VAL A 34 -4.57 -1.30 5.77
C VAL A 34 -5.23 -0.67 4.54
N ALA A 35 -5.09 -1.29 3.39
CA ALA A 35 -5.73 -0.80 2.17
C ALA A 35 -7.26 -0.73 2.34
N LYS A 36 -7.83 -1.73 2.99
CA LYS A 36 -9.25 -1.75 3.30
C LYS A 36 -9.64 -0.57 4.17
N GLN A 37 -8.83 -0.26 5.17
CA GLN A 37 -9.07 0.88 6.06
C GLN A 37 -8.98 2.19 5.29
N LEU A 38 -8.03 2.31 4.39
CA LEU A 38 -7.89 3.52 3.57
C LEU A 38 -9.12 3.70 2.67
N ARG A 39 -9.62 2.62 2.08
CA ARG A 39 -10.84 2.68 1.27
C ARG A 39 -12.04 3.08 2.11
N ALA A 40 -12.10 2.60 3.34
CA ALA A 40 -13.18 2.98 4.25
C ALA A 40 -13.10 4.46 4.65
N CYS A 41 -11.92 5.06 4.59
CA CYS A 41 -11.74 6.48 4.82
C CYS A 41 -11.93 7.33 3.57
N GLU A 42 -12.49 6.74 2.52
CA GLU A 42 -12.85 7.41 1.28
C GLU A 42 -11.66 7.87 0.43
N TYR A 43 -10.47 7.33 0.68
CA TYR A 43 -9.37 7.53 -0.24
C TYR A 43 -9.63 6.77 -1.53
N GLU A 44 -9.21 7.35 -2.64
CA GLU A 44 -9.41 6.75 -3.95
C GLU A 44 -8.13 6.10 -4.46
N HIS A 45 -8.30 5.21 -5.45
CA HIS A 45 -7.17 4.57 -6.12
C HIS A 45 -6.20 3.90 -5.15
N VAL A 46 -6.76 3.23 -4.13
CA VAL A 46 -5.95 2.51 -3.14
C VAL A 46 -5.46 1.21 -3.78
N GLU A 47 -4.16 1.07 -3.89
CA GLU A 47 -3.54 -0.10 -4.50
C GLU A 47 -2.43 -0.65 -3.62
N VAL A 48 -2.35 -1.96 -3.59
CA VAL A 48 -1.23 -2.65 -2.93
C VAL A 48 -0.26 -3.07 -4.02
N ARG A 49 0.98 -2.59 -3.91
CA ARG A 49 2.01 -2.87 -4.89
C ARG A 49 3.10 -3.73 -4.27
N LYS A 50 3.44 -4.81 -4.94
CA LYS A 50 4.55 -5.66 -4.53
C LYS A 50 5.83 -5.07 -5.10
N MET A 51 6.79 -4.81 -4.23
CA MET A 51 8.06 -4.22 -4.63
C MET A 51 9.20 -5.12 -4.20
N ARG A 52 10.14 -5.30 -5.11
CA ARG A 52 11.33 -6.09 -4.86
C ARG A 52 12.41 -5.19 -4.27
N LEU A 53 12.99 -5.63 -3.16
CA LEU A 53 14.01 -4.85 -2.47
C LEU A 53 15.41 -5.08 -3.00
N VAL A 54 15.63 -6.19 -3.67
CA VAL A 54 16.97 -6.54 -4.16
C VAL A 54 16.94 -6.84 -5.63
#